data_e91f069e75e8f03420e934d2c5d9491f
#
_entry.id   e91f069e75e8f03420e934d2c5d9491f
#
_cell.length_a   1.000
_cell.length_b   1.000
_cell.length_c   1.000
_cell.angle_alpha   90.00
_cell.angle_beta   90.00
_cell.angle_gamma   90.00
#
_symmetry.space_group_name_H-M   'P 1'
#
loop_
_entity.id
_entity.type
_entity.pdbx_description
1 polymer ?
#
loop_
_entity_poly.entity_id
_entity_poly.type
_entity_poly.pdbx_seq_one_letter_code
_entity_poly.pdbx_strand_id
1 'polypeptide(L)'
;MNAFVRNLVKGIYKLVYDFNIEGIENIPQDRPVILASNHRSYADPVILTMPMKLPVTYMAKEELFKNKLFGWFIRKLGAFPVKRGAGDMSVIEDSANILRSGKNLVIFPEGTRSRDGKVGKGKTGVALIAAMSGADVVPCGICFEGEKLHFRSKLTLKFGKVIKAEEIHVADNSPRELKAVKLRIMGAITELVESTPAALPASAPQAALPAPDENTEDKNNAGTD
;
A
#
# COMPACT_ATOMS: atom_id res chain seq x y z
N MET A 1 -15.30 6.09 -8.70
CA MET A 1 -15.76 4.73 -9.08
C MET A 1 -17.14 4.51 -8.50
N ASN A 2 -18.11 4.02 -9.26
CA ASN A 2 -19.44 3.75 -8.71
C ASN A 2 -19.45 2.47 -7.83
N ALA A 3 -20.48 2.31 -6.97
CA ALA A 3 -20.54 1.20 -6.01
C ALA A 3 -20.55 -0.18 -6.67
N PHE A 4 -21.21 -0.31 -7.83
CA PHE A 4 -21.27 -1.58 -8.57
C PHE A 4 -19.88 -2.02 -9.04
N VAL A 5 -19.14 -1.14 -9.74
CA VAL A 5 -17.78 -1.44 -10.21
C VAL A 5 -16.85 -1.76 -9.05
N ARG A 6 -16.97 -1.00 -7.94
CA ARG A 6 -16.18 -1.25 -6.74
C ARG A 6 -16.43 -2.65 -6.15
N ASN A 7 -17.69 -3.05 -6.02
CA ASN A 7 -18.04 -4.36 -5.47
C ASN A 7 -17.62 -5.50 -6.41
N LEU A 8 -17.74 -5.31 -7.72
CA LEU A 8 -17.25 -6.27 -8.72
C LEU A 8 -15.73 -6.45 -8.60
N VAL A 9 -14.97 -5.36 -8.57
CA VAL A 9 -13.51 -5.39 -8.40
C VAL A 9 -13.14 -6.07 -7.08
N LYS A 10 -13.82 -5.73 -5.99
CA LYS A 10 -13.62 -6.38 -4.68
C LYS A 10 -13.88 -7.89 -4.73
N GLY A 11 -14.93 -8.32 -5.42
CA GLY A 11 -15.24 -9.73 -5.63
C GLY A 11 -14.13 -10.47 -6.39
N ILE A 12 -13.66 -9.88 -7.49
CA ILE A 12 -12.55 -10.42 -8.29
C ILE A 12 -11.27 -10.54 -7.44
N TYR A 13 -10.94 -9.51 -6.68
CA TYR A 13 -9.74 -9.54 -5.83
C TYR A 13 -9.81 -10.61 -4.74
N LYS A 14 -10.97 -10.80 -4.10
CA LYS A 14 -11.18 -11.87 -3.13
C LYS A 14 -11.11 -13.27 -3.75
N LEU A 15 -11.46 -13.40 -5.03
CA LEU A 15 -11.35 -14.67 -5.74
C LEU A 15 -9.90 -14.98 -6.15
N VAL A 16 -9.17 -13.93 -6.54
CA VAL A 16 -7.80 -14.06 -7.07
C VAL A 16 -6.74 -14.10 -5.97
N TYR A 17 -6.96 -13.39 -4.87
CA TYR A 17 -6.01 -13.25 -3.76
C TYR A 17 -6.63 -13.67 -2.43
N ASP A 18 -5.79 -14.13 -1.51
CA ASP A 18 -6.13 -14.22 -0.08
C ASP A 18 -6.06 -12.80 0.50
N PHE A 19 -7.20 -12.08 0.41
CA PHE A 19 -7.27 -10.64 0.64
C PHE A 19 -7.79 -10.32 2.04
N ASN A 20 -6.95 -9.67 2.85
CA ASN A 20 -7.26 -9.20 4.19
C ASN A 20 -7.23 -7.67 4.28
N ILE A 21 -8.05 -7.10 5.18
CA ILE A 21 -8.07 -5.67 5.48
C ILE A 21 -8.01 -5.49 6.99
N GLU A 22 -7.07 -4.67 7.46
CA GLU A 22 -6.87 -4.33 8.87
C GLU A 22 -7.01 -2.81 9.08
N GLY A 23 -7.59 -2.40 10.20
CA GLY A 23 -7.71 -0.99 10.58
C GLY A 23 -8.71 -0.19 9.75
N ILE A 24 -9.70 -0.86 9.14
CA ILE A 24 -10.73 -0.19 8.31
C ILE A 24 -11.53 0.85 9.11
N GLU A 25 -11.66 0.66 10.41
CA GLU A 25 -12.29 1.55 11.36
C GLU A 25 -11.57 2.90 11.52
N ASN A 26 -10.27 2.93 11.17
CA ASN A 26 -9.47 4.16 11.20
C ASN A 26 -9.80 5.13 10.06
N ILE A 27 -10.56 4.68 9.05
CA ILE A 27 -10.84 5.51 7.88
C ILE A 27 -12.08 6.39 8.13
N PRO A 28 -11.95 7.74 8.18
CA PRO A 28 -13.11 8.62 8.16
C PRO A 28 -13.95 8.37 6.90
N GLN A 29 -15.25 8.14 7.06
CA GLN A 29 -16.16 7.86 5.96
C GLN A 29 -17.11 9.03 5.66
N ASP A 30 -17.04 10.08 6.44
CA ASP A 30 -17.88 11.28 6.45
C ASP A 30 -17.23 12.49 5.80
N ARG A 31 -15.91 12.47 5.64
CA ARG A 31 -15.11 13.54 5.06
C ARG A 31 -13.97 13.03 4.19
N PRO A 32 -13.47 13.84 3.23
CA PRO A 32 -12.36 13.46 2.38
C PRO A 32 -11.06 13.34 3.17
N VAL A 33 -10.25 12.36 2.80
CA VAL A 33 -8.93 12.10 3.38
C VAL A 33 -7.88 11.83 2.31
N ILE A 34 -6.63 12.04 2.66
CA ILE A 34 -5.47 11.58 1.89
C ILE A 34 -5.15 10.16 2.34
N LEU A 35 -5.22 9.20 1.42
CA LEU A 35 -4.71 7.84 1.63
C LEU A 35 -3.25 7.81 1.16
N ALA A 36 -2.31 7.89 2.11
CA ALA A 36 -0.87 7.87 1.82
C ALA A 36 -0.33 6.45 2.00
N SER A 37 0.21 5.84 0.94
CA SER A 37 0.60 4.43 0.94
C SER A 37 1.98 4.20 0.32
N ASN A 38 2.62 3.07 0.69
CA ASN A 38 3.70 2.49 -0.10
C ASN A 38 3.19 2.05 -1.47
N HIS A 39 4.09 1.96 -2.46
CA HIS A 39 3.71 1.65 -3.83
C HIS A 39 4.50 0.44 -4.36
N ARG A 40 3.80 -0.65 -4.69
CA ARG A 40 4.40 -1.92 -5.13
C ARG A 40 3.89 -2.41 -6.48
N SER A 41 2.62 -2.10 -6.82
CA SER A 41 1.95 -2.65 -7.98
C SER A 41 1.15 -1.58 -8.76
N TYR A 42 0.89 -1.80 -10.03
CA TYR A 42 -0.07 -0.99 -10.79
C TYR A 42 -1.50 -1.10 -10.27
N ALA A 43 -1.81 -2.14 -9.53
CA ALA A 43 -3.12 -2.38 -8.94
C ALA A 43 -3.37 -1.59 -7.64
N ASP A 44 -2.31 -1.09 -6.98
CA ASP A 44 -2.40 -0.46 -5.67
C ASP A 44 -3.45 0.66 -5.58
N PRO A 45 -3.56 1.59 -6.55
CA PRO A 45 -4.58 2.63 -6.48
C PRO A 45 -5.99 2.05 -6.42
N VAL A 46 -6.24 0.99 -7.18
CA VAL A 46 -7.55 0.32 -7.23
C VAL A 46 -7.82 -0.42 -5.93
N ILE A 47 -6.81 -1.11 -5.38
CA ILE A 47 -6.91 -1.83 -4.10
C ILE A 47 -7.33 -0.88 -2.97
N LEU A 48 -6.69 0.30 -2.88
CA LEU A 48 -6.98 1.31 -1.87
C LEU A 48 -8.39 1.92 -1.99
N THR A 49 -9.04 1.82 -3.16
CA THR A 49 -10.41 2.32 -3.33
C THR A 49 -11.49 1.40 -2.77
N MET A 50 -11.18 0.12 -2.55
CA MET A 50 -12.18 -0.90 -2.23
C MET A 50 -12.94 -0.66 -0.91
N PRO A 51 -12.31 -0.22 0.20
CA PRO A 51 -13.01 0.00 1.46
C PRO A 51 -13.69 1.37 1.55
N MET A 52 -13.47 2.27 0.59
CA MET A 52 -13.89 3.66 0.70
C MET A 52 -15.36 3.85 0.32
N LYS A 53 -16.10 4.65 1.10
CA LYS A 53 -17.47 5.07 0.79
C LYS A 53 -17.49 6.28 -0.14
N LEU A 54 -16.70 7.31 0.18
CA LEU A 54 -16.55 8.49 -0.67
C LEU A 54 -15.77 8.18 -1.95
N PRO A 55 -16.00 8.93 -3.04
CA PRO A 55 -15.24 8.79 -4.27
C PRO A 55 -13.74 8.93 -4.02
N VAL A 56 -12.96 8.10 -4.68
CA VAL A 56 -11.49 8.11 -4.60
C VAL A 56 -10.90 8.51 -5.94
N THR A 57 -9.89 9.35 -5.87
CA THR A 57 -9.13 9.83 -7.03
C THR A 57 -7.65 9.55 -6.80
N TYR A 58 -6.90 9.27 -7.85
CA TYR A 58 -5.46 9.05 -7.78
C TYR A 58 -4.74 9.56 -9.02
N MET A 59 -3.49 9.96 -8.84
CA MET A 59 -2.64 10.47 -9.91
C MET A 59 -2.17 9.33 -10.81
N ALA A 60 -2.26 9.51 -12.12
CA ALA A 60 -1.69 8.60 -13.09
C ALA A 60 -0.90 9.39 -14.16
N LYS A 61 0.15 8.77 -14.69
CA LYS A 61 0.95 9.40 -15.73
C LYS A 61 0.10 9.78 -16.93
N GLU A 62 0.27 11.00 -17.47
CA GLU A 62 -0.44 11.50 -18.64
C GLU A 62 -0.33 10.55 -19.83
N GLU A 63 0.82 9.89 -20.01
CA GLU A 63 1.06 8.95 -21.11
C GLU A 63 0.10 7.76 -21.12
N LEU A 64 -0.41 7.37 -19.94
CA LEU A 64 -1.39 6.28 -19.83
C LEU A 64 -2.75 6.66 -20.46
N PHE A 65 -3.01 7.94 -20.62
CA PHE A 65 -4.25 8.45 -21.22
C PHE A 65 -4.16 8.64 -22.75
N LYS A 66 -2.98 8.47 -23.36
CA LYS A 66 -2.80 8.54 -24.83
C LYS A 66 -3.58 7.44 -25.54
N ASN A 67 -3.66 6.24 -24.97
CA ASN A 67 -4.58 5.21 -25.44
C ASN A 67 -6.00 5.56 -24.98
N LYS A 68 -6.88 5.91 -25.91
CA LYS A 68 -8.24 6.41 -25.61
C LYS A 68 -9.07 5.40 -24.79
N LEU A 69 -9.02 4.10 -25.13
CA LEU A 69 -9.79 3.06 -24.45
C LEU A 69 -9.25 2.82 -23.02
N PHE A 70 -7.94 2.67 -22.88
CA PHE A 70 -7.31 2.49 -21.59
C PHE A 70 -7.45 3.75 -20.71
N GLY A 71 -7.25 4.93 -21.30
CA GLY A 71 -7.44 6.21 -20.62
C GLY A 71 -8.87 6.41 -20.13
N TRP A 72 -9.87 6.05 -20.93
CA TRP A 72 -11.27 6.05 -20.53
C TRP A 72 -11.51 5.09 -19.34
N PHE A 73 -10.98 3.87 -19.43
CA PHE A 73 -11.11 2.87 -18.36
C PHE A 73 -10.53 3.33 -17.04
N ILE A 74 -9.27 3.82 -17.02
CA ILE A 74 -8.65 4.27 -15.77
C ILE A 74 -9.30 5.53 -15.19
N ARG A 75 -9.85 6.43 -16.05
CA ARG A 75 -10.67 7.57 -15.57
C ARG A 75 -11.92 7.09 -14.83
N LYS A 76 -12.60 6.05 -15.33
CA LYS A 76 -13.75 5.44 -14.64
C LYS A 76 -13.38 4.82 -13.29
N LEU A 77 -12.13 4.41 -13.14
CA LEU A 77 -11.58 3.94 -11.86
C LEU A 77 -11.12 5.08 -10.92
N GLY A 78 -11.14 6.34 -11.37
CA GLY A 78 -10.80 7.50 -10.54
C GLY A 78 -9.41 8.11 -10.85
N ALA A 79 -8.72 7.65 -11.90
CA ALA A 79 -7.44 8.23 -12.28
C ALA A 79 -7.61 9.62 -12.91
N PHE A 80 -6.71 10.55 -12.58
CA PHE A 80 -6.53 11.80 -13.29
C PHE A 80 -5.09 11.95 -13.81
N PRO A 81 -4.93 12.58 -15.01
CA PRO A 81 -3.61 12.69 -15.62
C PRO A 81 -2.75 13.73 -14.89
N VAL A 82 -1.48 13.38 -14.68
CA VAL A 82 -0.46 14.34 -14.22
C VAL A 82 0.78 14.23 -15.07
N LYS A 83 1.35 15.39 -15.43
CA LYS A 83 2.70 15.44 -15.99
C LYS A 83 3.68 15.25 -14.84
N ARG A 84 4.58 14.28 -14.98
CA ARG A 84 5.64 14.09 -13.98
C ARG A 84 6.79 15.05 -14.30
N GLY A 85 7.04 15.96 -13.40
CA GLY A 85 8.18 16.87 -13.40
C GLY A 85 8.51 17.27 -11.97
N ALA A 86 9.71 17.79 -11.74
CA ALA A 86 10.09 18.27 -10.41
C ALA A 86 9.24 19.49 -10.03
N GLY A 87 8.45 19.40 -8.97
CA GLY A 87 7.87 20.56 -8.31
C GLY A 87 6.75 21.29 -9.04
N ASP A 88 5.96 20.59 -9.88
CA ASP A 88 4.80 21.20 -10.52
C ASP A 88 3.74 21.55 -9.47
N MET A 89 3.68 22.83 -9.10
CA MET A 89 2.70 23.36 -8.15
C MET A 89 1.27 23.13 -8.62
N SER A 90 1.02 23.05 -9.92
CA SER A 90 -0.32 22.78 -10.44
C SER A 90 -0.86 21.42 -9.99
N VAL A 91 0.00 20.39 -9.91
CA VAL A 91 -0.38 19.06 -9.42
C VAL A 91 -0.75 19.10 -7.94
N ILE A 92 -0.05 19.92 -7.16
CA ILE A 92 -0.34 20.11 -5.73
C ILE A 92 -1.70 20.80 -5.55
N GLU A 93 -1.94 21.88 -6.30
CA GLU A 93 -3.19 22.65 -6.29
C GLU A 93 -4.37 21.79 -6.76
N ASP A 94 -4.23 21.06 -7.86
CA ASP A 94 -5.25 20.14 -8.36
C ASP A 94 -5.61 19.08 -7.32
N SER A 95 -4.58 18.54 -6.65
CA SER A 95 -4.74 17.55 -5.59
C SER A 95 -5.52 18.12 -4.38
N ALA A 96 -5.17 19.34 -3.95
CA ALA A 96 -5.88 20.00 -2.87
C ALA A 96 -7.33 20.34 -3.26
N ASN A 97 -7.58 20.76 -4.50
CA ASN A 97 -8.93 21.03 -5.01
C ASN A 97 -9.78 19.77 -5.11
N ILE A 98 -9.20 18.61 -5.45
CA ILE A 98 -9.89 17.30 -5.42
C ILE A 98 -10.40 17.02 -4.00
N LEU A 99 -9.55 17.19 -2.98
CA LEU A 99 -9.93 16.98 -1.58
C LEU A 99 -11.03 17.96 -1.16
N ARG A 100 -10.88 19.25 -1.48
CA ARG A 100 -11.92 20.29 -1.21
C ARG A 100 -13.23 20.00 -1.90
N SER A 101 -13.24 19.28 -3.02
CA SER A 101 -14.46 18.85 -3.73
C SER A 101 -15.16 17.63 -3.10
N GLY A 102 -14.73 17.17 -1.92
CA GLY A 102 -15.35 16.05 -1.20
C GLY A 102 -14.88 14.66 -1.67
N LYS A 103 -13.76 14.56 -2.38
CA LYS A 103 -13.21 13.28 -2.87
C LYS A 103 -11.95 12.91 -2.10
N ASN A 104 -11.79 11.63 -1.81
CA ASN A 104 -10.54 11.11 -1.27
C ASN A 104 -9.43 11.14 -2.33
N LEU A 105 -8.21 11.28 -1.88
CA LEU A 105 -7.03 11.28 -2.73
C LEU A 105 -6.06 10.19 -2.30
N VAL A 106 -5.69 9.28 -3.23
CA VAL A 106 -4.59 8.33 -3.01
C VAL A 106 -3.29 8.96 -3.48
N ILE A 107 -2.30 8.94 -2.61
CA ILE A 107 -0.95 9.40 -2.87
C ILE A 107 0.04 8.29 -2.54
N PHE A 108 1.01 8.10 -3.41
CA PHE A 108 2.20 7.29 -3.15
C PHE A 108 3.38 8.25 -2.97
N PRO A 109 3.77 8.58 -1.72
CA PRO A 109 4.79 9.62 -1.49
C PRO A 109 6.14 9.29 -2.09
N GLU A 110 6.44 8.02 -2.30
CA GLU A 110 7.66 7.53 -2.95
C GLU A 110 7.81 8.04 -4.40
N GLY A 111 6.70 8.28 -5.09
CA GLY A 111 6.64 8.71 -6.49
C GLY A 111 7.01 7.65 -7.52
N THR A 112 7.49 6.50 -7.09
CA THR A 112 7.82 5.32 -7.92
C THR A 112 7.41 4.05 -7.17
N ARG A 113 7.29 2.94 -7.89
CA ARG A 113 7.05 1.63 -7.26
C ARG A 113 8.33 1.05 -6.71
N SER A 114 8.26 0.52 -5.49
CA SER A 114 9.30 -0.31 -4.91
C SER A 114 9.40 -1.64 -5.66
N ARG A 115 10.61 -2.12 -5.89
CA ARG A 115 10.88 -3.43 -6.50
C ARG A 115 11.23 -4.49 -5.47
N ASP A 116 11.84 -4.08 -4.36
CA ASP A 116 12.31 -4.95 -3.28
C ASP A 116 11.31 -5.05 -2.11
N GLY A 117 10.16 -4.40 -2.23
CA GLY A 117 9.11 -4.39 -1.20
C GLY A 117 9.36 -3.44 -0.04
N LYS A 118 10.53 -2.80 0.03
CA LYS A 118 10.84 -1.83 1.09
C LYS A 118 10.16 -0.49 0.82
N VAL A 119 9.79 0.20 1.88
CA VAL A 119 9.26 1.56 1.80
C VAL A 119 10.38 2.52 1.44
N GLY A 120 10.21 3.24 0.33
CA GLY A 120 11.20 4.18 -0.17
C GLY A 120 11.20 5.53 0.56
N LYS A 121 12.15 6.39 0.20
CA LYS A 121 12.19 7.78 0.70
C LYS A 121 11.03 8.56 0.09
N GLY A 122 10.10 9.05 0.92
CA GLY A 122 9.00 9.87 0.46
C GLY A 122 9.43 11.26 -0.02
N LYS A 123 8.61 11.89 -0.86
CA LYS A 123 8.71 13.28 -1.29
C LYS A 123 7.83 14.18 -0.43
N THR A 124 8.16 15.47 -0.36
CA THR A 124 7.43 16.45 0.46
C THR A 124 6.06 16.85 -0.11
N GLY A 125 5.75 16.48 -1.35
CA GLY A 125 4.47 16.80 -1.98
C GLY A 125 3.24 16.35 -1.19
N VAL A 126 3.29 15.20 -0.51
CA VAL A 126 2.19 14.73 0.35
C VAL A 126 1.95 15.69 1.53
N ALA A 127 3.01 16.21 2.13
CA ALA A 127 2.91 17.17 3.22
C ALA A 127 2.32 18.50 2.75
N LEU A 128 2.75 18.98 1.59
CA LEU A 128 2.25 20.22 1.01
C LEU A 128 0.76 20.10 0.61
N ILE A 129 0.35 18.99 0.01
CA ILE A 129 -1.06 18.74 -0.32
C ILE A 129 -1.92 18.69 0.97
N ALA A 130 -1.44 18.02 2.02
CA ALA A 130 -2.14 17.95 3.29
C ALA A 130 -2.31 19.33 3.92
N ALA A 131 -1.25 20.13 3.98
CA ALA A 131 -1.28 21.51 4.49
C ALA A 131 -2.22 22.40 3.68
N MET A 132 -2.16 22.37 2.35
CA MET A 132 -2.98 23.22 1.48
C MET A 132 -4.46 22.81 1.46
N SER A 133 -4.77 21.53 1.62
CA SER A 133 -6.15 21.04 1.58
C SER A 133 -6.85 21.10 2.93
N GLY A 134 -6.10 21.08 4.04
CA GLY A 134 -6.64 20.87 5.38
C GLY A 134 -7.24 19.48 5.58
N ALA A 135 -6.84 18.51 4.78
CA ALA A 135 -7.36 17.15 4.87
C ALA A 135 -6.52 16.28 5.81
N ASP A 136 -7.19 15.42 6.57
CA ASP A 136 -6.57 14.37 7.37
C ASP A 136 -5.79 13.39 6.46
N VAL A 137 -4.71 12.80 6.99
CA VAL A 137 -3.93 11.78 6.30
C VAL A 137 -4.14 10.42 6.97
N VAL A 138 -4.54 9.42 6.21
CA VAL A 138 -4.59 8.02 6.64
C VAL A 138 -3.38 7.30 6.05
N PRO A 139 -2.39 6.93 6.89
CA PRO A 139 -1.29 6.08 6.43
C PRO A 139 -1.82 4.70 6.06
N CYS A 140 -1.36 4.16 4.94
CA CYS A 140 -1.79 2.86 4.44
C CYS A 140 -0.57 1.97 4.16
N GLY A 141 -0.71 0.68 4.43
CA GLY A 141 0.29 -0.34 4.12
C GLY A 141 -0.29 -1.37 3.14
N ILE A 142 0.37 -1.57 2.00
CA ILE A 142 0.07 -2.66 1.07
C ILE A 142 1.15 -3.72 1.24
N CYS A 143 0.76 -4.86 1.82
CA CYS A 143 1.67 -5.93 2.23
C CYS A 143 1.35 -7.21 1.45
N PHE A 144 2.35 -7.75 0.77
CA PHE A 144 2.32 -9.06 0.13
C PHE A 144 3.74 -9.60 -0.02
N GLU A 145 3.87 -10.92 -0.09
CA GLU A 145 5.17 -11.59 -0.24
C GLU A 145 5.70 -11.49 -1.66
N GLY A 146 7.03 -11.50 -1.80
CA GLY A 146 7.72 -11.46 -3.08
C GLY A 146 7.67 -10.11 -3.78
N GLU A 147 8.15 -10.07 -5.01
CA GLU A 147 8.23 -8.84 -5.82
C GLU A 147 6.90 -8.49 -6.51
N LYS A 148 6.09 -9.49 -6.81
CA LYS A 148 4.85 -9.36 -7.59
C LYS A 148 3.72 -10.15 -6.95
N LEU A 149 2.49 -9.68 -7.16
CA LEU A 149 1.30 -10.41 -6.83
C LEU A 149 1.10 -11.58 -7.80
N HIS A 150 0.91 -12.77 -7.25
CA HIS A 150 0.57 -13.99 -7.97
C HIS A 150 -0.84 -14.44 -7.60
N PHE A 151 -1.37 -15.39 -8.32
CA PHE A 151 -2.65 -16.02 -7.97
C PHE A 151 -2.54 -16.63 -6.55
N ARG A 152 -3.53 -16.33 -5.69
CA ARG A 152 -3.59 -16.75 -4.28
C ARG A 152 -2.50 -16.15 -3.36
N SER A 153 -1.78 -15.12 -3.80
CA SER A 153 -0.91 -14.37 -2.87
C SER A 153 -1.73 -13.84 -1.69
N LYS A 154 -1.15 -13.91 -0.49
CA LYS A 154 -1.67 -13.16 0.65
C LYS A 154 -1.45 -11.68 0.41
N LEU A 155 -2.54 -10.92 0.38
CA LEU A 155 -2.53 -9.47 0.20
C LEU A 155 -3.24 -8.84 1.39
N THR A 156 -2.49 -8.17 2.25
CA THR A 156 -3.03 -7.44 3.39
C THR A 156 -2.97 -5.95 3.13
N LEU A 157 -4.11 -5.30 3.28
CA LEU A 157 -4.26 -3.86 3.23
C LEU A 157 -4.45 -3.34 4.65
N LYS A 158 -3.53 -2.50 5.12
CA LYS A 158 -3.56 -1.95 6.48
C LYS A 158 -3.84 -0.45 6.46
N PHE A 159 -4.68 0.00 7.38
CA PHE A 159 -4.96 1.42 7.61
C PHE A 159 -4.52 1.82 9.01
N GLY A 160 -3.57 2.73 9.10
CA GLY A 160 -3.05 3.25 10.35
C GLY A 160 -3.94 4.31 10.98
N LYS A 161 -3.55 4.76 12.16
CA LYS A 161 -4.23 5.87 12.84
C LYS A 161 -4.16 7.14 11.99
N VAL A 162 -5.28 7.86 11.95
CA VAL A 162 -5.39 9.13 11.23
C VAL A 162 -4.41 10.15 11.79
N ILE A 163 -3.62 10.78 10.93
CA ILE A 163 -2.87 11.98 11.23
C ILE A 163 -3.80 13.15 10.91
N LYS A 164 -4.24 13.83 11.96
CA LYS A 164 -5.20 14.94 11.84
C LYS A 164 -4.58 16.16 11.14
N ALA A 165 -5.37 16.86 10.35
CA ALA A 165 -4.93 18.11 9.71
C ALA A 165 -4.41 19.13 10.74
N GLU A 166 -5.03 19.18 11.94
CA GLU A 166 -4.62 20.03 13.05
C GLU A 166 -3.20 19.73 13.56
N GLU A 167 -2.73 18.50 13.36
CA GLU A 167 -1.38 18.04 13.73
C GLU A 167 -0.36 18.28 12.60
N ILE A 168 -0.82 18.72 11.42
CA ILE A 168 -0.01 19.03 10.25
C ILE A 168 0.24 20.54 10.21
N HIS A 169 1.03 21.04 11.17
CA HIS A 169 1.40 22.44 11.16
C HIS A 169 2.52 22.71 10.16
N VAL A 170 2.18 23.47 9.13
CA VAL A 170 3.11 24.01 8.15
C VAL A 170 2.81 25.51 8.09
N ALA A 171 3.40 26.29 9.01
CA ALA A 171 3.09 27.72 9.16
C ALA A 171 3.56 28.52 7.92
N ASP A 172 4.77 28.23 7.46
CA ASP A 172 5.42 29.03 6.39
C ASP A 172 5.78 28.22 5.15
N ASN A 173 5.26 27.00 4.99
CA ASN A 173 5.70 26.04 3.96
C ASN A 173 7.22 25.84 3.96
N SER A 174 7.85 26.02 5.10
CA SER A 174 9.31 25.90 5.20
C SER A 174 9.75 24.47 4.85
N PRO A 175 10.88 24.31 4.16
CA PRO A 175 11.39 22.99 3.81
C PRO A 175 11.59 22.08 5.02
N ARG A 176 11.85 22.65 6.20
CA ARG A 176 12.03 21.93 7.47
C ARG A 176 10.71 21.32 7.96
N GLU A 177 9.63 22.10 7.96
CA GLU A 177 8.30 21.66 8.38
C GLU A 177 7.73 20.62 7.44
N LEU A 178 7.78 20.87 6.13
CA LEU A 178 7.36 19.90 5.13
C LEU A 178 8.13 18.57 5.24
N LYS A 179 9.44 18.64 5.56
CA LYS A 179 10.26 17.45 5.81
C LYS A 179 9.80 16.71 7.07
N ALA A 180 9.47 17.42 8.15
CA ALA A 180 9.01 16.81 9.40
C ALA A 180 7.66 16.08 9.19
N VAL A 181 6.68 16.72 8.55
CA VAL A 181 5.38 16.11 8.21
C VAL A 181 5.56 14.90 7.31
N LYS A 182 6.38 15.03 6.26
CA LYS A 182 6.71 13.90 5.39
C LYS A 182 7.30 12.73 6.17
N LEU A 183 8.26 12.97 7.07
CA LEU A 183 8.89 11.90 7.87
C LEU A 183 7.88 11.22 8.80
N ARG A 184 6.95 11.96 9.39
CA ARG A 184 5.87 11.39 10.21
C ARG A 184 4.97 10.47 9.38
N ILE A 185 4.53 10.92 8.18
CA ILE A 185 3.69 10.11 7.29
C ILE A 185 4.44 8.85 6.84
N MET A 186 5.69 8.99 6.40
CA MET A 186 6.50 7.86 5.95
C MET A 186 6.81 6.89 7.07
N GLY A 187 7.07 7.37 8.28
CA GLY A 187 7.28 6.53 9.47
C GLY A 187 6.05 5.66 9.77
N ALA A 188 4.85 6.26 9.74
CA ALA A 188 3.61 5.52 9.94
C ALA A 188 3.36 4.47 8.85
N ILE A 189 3.66 4.77 7.58
CA ILE A 189 3.57 3.80 6.47
C ILE A 189 4.57 2.65 6.70
N THR A 190 5.81 2.96 7.07
CA THR A 190 6.87 1.97 7.33
C THR A 190 6.47 1.02 8.47
N GLU A 191 5.98 1.56 9.57
CA GLU A 191 5.49 0.78 10.71
C GLU A 191 4.38 -0.22 10.31
N LEU A 192 3.41 0.21 9.48
CA LEU A 192 2.35 -0.65 8.98
C LEU A 192 2.89 -1.80 8.11
N VAL A 193 3.87 -1.51 7.27
CA VAL A 193 4.47 -2.51 6.37
C VAL A 193 5.34 -3.49 7.15
N GLU A 194 6.18 -3.01 8.06
CA GLU A 194 7.12 -3.82 8.84
C GLU A 194 6.44 -4.61 9.96
N SER A 195 5.31 -4.13 10.50
CA SER A 195 4.50 -4.87 11.49
C SER A 195 3.80 -6.10 10.91
N THR A 196 3.90 -6.33 9.58
CA THR A 196 3.45 -7.58 8.97
C THR A 196 4.55 -8.61 9.20
N PRO A 197 4.31 -9.72 9.93
CA PRO A 197 5.30 -10.78 10.06
C PRO A 197 5.71 -11.21 8.63
N ALA A 198 7.01 -11.14 8.34
CA ALA A 198 7.52 -11.82 7.15
C ALA A 198 7.07 -13.28 7.27
N ALA A 199 6.27 -13.78 6.33
CA ALA A 199 5.96 -15.19 6.33
C ALA A 199 7.29 -15.94 6.34
N LEU A 200 7.42 -16.87 7.27
CA LEU A 200 8.58 -17.75 7.31
C LEU A 200 8.78 -18.31 5.90
N PRO A 201 10.01 -18.29 5.37
CA PRO A 201 10.29 -18.87 4.04
C PRO A 201 9.68 -20.27 4.05
N ALA A 202 8.91 -20.59 3.02
CA ALA A 202 8.31 -21.90 2.83
C ALA A 202 9.40 -22.94 3.12
N SER A 203 9.14 -23.76 4.13
CA SER A 203 10.04 -24.74 4.73
C SER A 203 11.16 -25.18 3.82
N ALA A 204 12.41 -24.97 4.25
CA ALA A 204 13.53 -25.75 3.75
C ALA A 204 13.11 -27.23 3.76
N PRO A 205 13.47 -28.02 2.74
CA PRO A 205 13.14 -29.44 2.71
C PRO A 205 13.60 -30.05 4.02
N GLN A 206 12.66 -30.67 4.74
CA GLN A 206 12.96 -31.42 5.94
C GLN A 206 14.08 -32.39 5.59
N ALA A 207 15.24 -32.17 6.21
CA ALA A 207 16.34 -33.15 6.15
C ALA A 207 15.73 -34.49 6.60
N ALA A 208 15.81 -35.47 5.70
CA ALA A 208 15.38 -36.82 5.98
C ALA A 208 16.08 -37.28 7.26
N LEU A 209 15.29 -37.73 8.22
CA LEU A 209 15.81 -38.41 9.41
C LEU A 209 16.67 -39.59 8.94
N PRO A 210 17.88 -39.81 9.49
CA PRO A 210 18.64 -40.98 9.18
C PRO A 210 17.86 -42.22 9.58
N ALA A 211 17.84 -43.19 8.68
CA ALA A 211 17.23 -44.50 8.95
C ALA A 211 17.89 -45.14 10.17
N PRO A 212 17.11 -45.91 10.98
CA PRO A 212 17.67 -46.62 12.13
C PRO A 212 18.69 -47.66 11.63
N ASP A 213 19.90 -47.66 12.24
CA ASP A 213 20.90 -48.68 12.03
C ASP A 213 20.38 -50.06 12.42
N GLU A 214 20.08 -50.90 11.43
CA GLU A 214 19.96 -52.34 11.60
C GLU A 214 21.37 -52.94 11.64
N ASN A 215 21.99 -53.01 12.81
CA ASN A 215 23.10 -53.92 13.05
C ASN A 215 23.45 -53.99 14.53
N THR A 216 22.64 -54.78 15.28
CA THR A 216 23.11 -55.44 16.52
C THR A 216 22.58 -56.84 16.50
N GLU A 217 23.20 -57.70 15.65
CA GLU A 217 23.17 -59.14 15.83
C GLU A 217 24.25 -59.55 16.80
N ASP A 218 23.78 -60.16 17.85
CA ASP A 218 24.35 -61.23 18.69
C ASP A 218 25.79 -61.67 18.45
N LYS A 219 26.63 -61.40 19.43
CA LYS A 219 27.76 -62.27 19.77
C LYS A 219 27.80 -62.44 21.28
N ASN A 220 27.03 -63.39 21.78
CA ASN A 220 27.29 -64.03 23.06
C ASN A 220 26.77 -65.47 22.98
N ASN A 221 27.60 -66.38 22.58
CA ASN A 221 27.54 -67.75 23.07
C ASN A 221 28.81 -68.51 22.66
N ALA A 222 29.70 -68.74 23.57
CA ALA A 222 30.65 -69.83 23.67
C ALA A 222 31.17 -69.75 25.10
N GLY A 223 30.67 -70.50 26.00
CA GLY A 223 30.54 -71.94 26.20
C GLY A 223 31.81 -72.56 26.73
N THR A 224 31.81 -72.73 27.96
CA THR A 224 32.70 -73.62 28.74
C THR A 224 32.60 -75.07 28.27
N ASP A 225 33.71 -75.67 27.98
CA ASP A 225 34.32 -76.82 28.60
C ASP A 225 35.76 -77.02 28.14
#